data_d68e65fabe3ee0b86f3bf66d6a0d865e
#
_entry.id   d68e65fabe3ee0b86f3bf66d6a0d865e
#
_cell.length_a   1.000
_cell.length_b   1.000
_cell.length_c   1.000
_cell.angle_alpha   90.00
_cell.angle_beta   90.00
_cell.angle_gamma   90.00
#
_symmetry.space_group_name_H-M   'P 1'
#
loop_
_entity.id
_entity.type
_entity.pdbx_description
1 polymer ?
#
loop_
_entity_poly.entity_id
_entity_poly.type
_entity_poly.pdbx_seq_one_letter_code
_entity_poly.pdbx_strand_id
1 'polypeptide(L)'
;MVKPEEAESKTSPQPERSLAALVSETRQLQVLSDDTAYRLARLFNYFGLLVPLFVVFAAMTIQVVADDLPCSHCNMQRLGYFMLALGPALNLRFGFRPSHYGVSLAGAMFLGAVALDMMVRIANQGLDGWGPRALGLHMYSWSLVIALIAGVALIAMLLWERQFALSRSDAYRPTSKIGPALKLALVSVIAIVALDLISVLLECGLGICPDSPPDDYPYLP
;
A
#
# COMPACT_ATOMS: atom_id res chain seq x y z
N MET A 1 70.77 46.40 -27.11
CA MET A 1 70.14 46.47 -25.76
C MET A 1 68.64 46.35 -25.95
N VAL A 2 68.15 45.18 -25.84
CA VAL A 2 66.68 44.89 -25.92
C VAL A 2 66.24 44.50 -24.52
N LYS A 3 65.32 45.26 -23.97
CA LYS A 3 64.69 45.03 -22.63
C LYS A 3 63.67 43.90 -22.71
N PRO A 4 63.65 42.88 -21.84
CA PRO A 4 62.61 41.94 -21.83
C PRO A 4 61.36 42.54 -21.13
N GLU A 5 60.23 42.44 -21.82
CA GLU A 5 58.89 42.80 -21.36
C GLU A 5 58.35 41.67 -20.44
N GLU A 6 58.19 41.97 -19.15
CA GLU A 6 57.60 41.11 -18.19
C GLU A 6 56.09 40.94 -18.48
N ALA A 7 55.72 39.80 -18.97
CA ALA A 7 54.29 39.37 -19.07
C ALA A 7 53.72 39.10 -17.68
N GLU A 8 53.06 40.08 -17.12
CA GLU A 8 52.30 40.01 -15.89
C GLU A 8 51.08 39.11 -16.11
N SER A 9 51.18 37.81 -15.71
CA SER A 9 50.09 36.88 -15.67
C SER A 9 49.08 37.34 -14.63
N LYS A 10 48.00 37.99 -15.06
CA LYS A 10 46.81 38.26 -14.26
C LYS A 10 46.05 36.94 -14.04
N THR A 11 46.49 36.14 -13.07
CA THR A 11 45.68 35.08 -12.50
C THR A 11 44.57 35.75 -11.67
N SER A 12 43.36 35.81 -12.21
CA SER A 12 42.18 36.27 -11.46
C SER A 12 42.01 35.34 -10.27
N PRO A 13 41.87 35.85 -9.02
CA PRO A 13 41.58 34.99 -7.88
C PRO A 13 40.20 34.39 -8.09
N GLN A 14 40.12 33.07 -8.30
CA GLN A 14 38.87 32.35 -8.16
C GLN A 14 38.36 32.61 -6.74
N PRO A 15 37.11 33.02 -6.56
CA PRO A 15 36.57 33.22 -5.23
C PRO A 15 36.68 31.90 -4.49
N GLU A 16 37.54 31.83 -3.47
CA GLU A 16 37.56 30.73 -2.52
C GLU A 16 36.14 30.63 -1.93
N ARG A 17 35.37 29.65 -2.41
CA ARG A 17 34.08 29.38 -1.82
C ARG A 17 34.36 29.06 -0.36
N SER A 18 33.94 29.97 0.52
CA SER A 18 34.11 29.81 1.98
C SER A 18 33.63 28.41 2.37
N LEU A 19 34.41 27.71 3.17
CA LEU A 19 34.05 26.39 3.69
C LEU A 19 32.61 26.38 4.29
N ALA A 20 32.22 27.53 4.87
CA ALA A 20 30.87 27.77 5.37
C ALA A 20 29.79 27.76 4.25
N ALA A 21 30.11 28.30 3.06
CA ALA A 21 29.18 28.26 1.92
C ALA A 21 29.01 26.83 1.36
N LEU A 22 30.10 26.06 1.26
CA LEU A 22 30.01 24.64 0.87
C LEU A 22 29.23 23.80 1.88
N VAL A 23 29.47 24.00 3.17
CA VAL A 23 28.71 23.30 4.24
C VAL A 23 27.22 23.68 4.20
N SER A 24 26.87 24.94 3.95
CA SER A 24 25.49 25.36 3.83
C SER A 24 24.80 24.76 2.61
N GLU A 25 25.49 24.72 1.47
CA GLU A 25 24.97 24.12 0.22
C GLU A 25 24.76 22.60 0.36
N THR A 26 25.71 21.86 0.92
CA THR A 26 25.57 20.43 1.15
C THR A 26 24.46 20.13 2.14
N ARG A 27 24.31 20.91 3.20
CA ARG A 27 23.20 20.78 4.16
C ARG A 27 21.84 21.03 3.50
N GLN A 28 21.75 22.02 2.63
CA GLN A 28 20.52 22.35 1.91
C GLN A 28 20.12 21.23 0.94
N LEU A 29 21.09 20.65 0.20
CA LEU A 29 20.86 19.51 -0.68
C LEU A 29 20.41 18.26 0.11
N GLN A 30 20.99 18.04 1.28
CA GLN A 30 20.59 16.92 2.16
C GLN A 30 19.15 17.07 2.65
N VAL A 31 18.75 18.26 3.08
CA VAL A 31 17.37 18.54 3.52
C VAL A 31 16.37 18.32 2.38
N LEU A 32 16.67 18.81 1.17
CA LEU A 32 15.82 18.60 -0.01
C LEU A 32 15.67 17.10 -0.35
N SER A 33 16.78 16.34 -0.27
CA SER A 33 16.78 14.90 -0.49
C SER A 33 15.96 14.15 0.56
N ASP A 34 16.02 14.58 1.82
CA ASP A 34 15.26 13.99 2.93
C ASP A 34 13.74 14.25 2.81
N ASP A 35 13.36 15.49 2.44
CA ASP A 35 11.96 15.84 2.22
C ASP A 35 11.35 15.03 1.04
N THR A 36 12.11 14.88 -0.04
CA THR A 36 11.68 14.07 -1.19
C THR A 36 11.52 12.60 -0.80
N ALA A 37 12.45 12.02 -0.06
CA ALA A 37 12.37 10.65 0.42
C ALA A 37 11.16 10.42 1.35
N TYR A 38 10.89 11.36 2.25
CA TYR A 38 9.74 11.30 3.13
C TYR A 38 8.40 11.39 2.38
N ARG A 39 8.30 12.32 1.42
CA ARG A 39 7.11 12.45 0.55
C ARG A 39 6.85 11.19 -0.26
N LEU A 40 7.91 10.60 -0.82
CA LEU A 40 7.82 9.36 -1.59
C LEU A 40 7.34 8.20 -0.71
N ALA A 41 7.90 8.04 0.50
CA ALA A 41 7.45 7.04 1.44
C ALA A 41 5.97 7.21 1.82
N ARG A 42 5.52 8.46 2.04
CA ARG A 42 4.10 8.74 2.27
C ARG A 42 3.22 8.37 1.08
N LEU A 43 3.66 8.71 -0.13
CA LEU A 43 2.93 8.39 -1.36
C LEU A 43 2.74 6.88 -1.52
N PHE A 44 3.80 6.09 -1.32
CA PHE A 44 3.70 4.63 -1.35
C PHE A 44 2.74 4.08 -0.29
N ASN A 45 2.72 4.66 0.91
CA ASN A 45 1.76 4.25 1.94
C ASN A 45 0.32 4.67 1.58
N TYR A 46 0.09 5.81 0.92
CA TYR A 46 -1.25 6.13 0.40
C TYR A 46 -1.69 5.15 -0.68
N PHE A 47 -0.82 4.77 -1.61
CA PHE A 47 -1.13 3.73 -2.59
C PHE A 47 -1.40 2.38 -1.93
N GLY A 48 -0.55 1.97 -0.97
CA GLY A 48 -0.73 0.73 -0.22
C GLY A 48 -2.02 0.69 0.60
N LEU A 49 -2.57 1.84 0.98
CA LEU A 49 -3.87 1.95 1.64
C LEU A 49 -5.03 1.94 0.64
N LEU A 50 -4.96 2.77 -0.39
CA LEU A 50 -6.10 3.03 -1.28
C LEU A 50 -6.34 1.90 -2.29
N VAL A 51 -5.28 1.27 -2.81
CA VAL A 51 -5.42 0.21 -3.82
C VAL A 51 -6.15 -1.02 -3.27
N PRO A 52 -5.79 -1.61 -2.13
CA PRO A 52 -6.54 -2.73 -1.56
C PRO A 52 -8.00 -2.37 -1.26
N LEU A 53 -8.25 -1.17 -0.75
CA LEU A 53 -9.61 -0.69 -0.47
C LEU A 53 -10.44 -0.54 -1.74
N PHE A 54 -9.83 -0.02 -2.80
CA PHE A 54 -10.50 0.09 -4.10
C PHE A 54 -10.87 -1.29 -4.67
N VAL A 55 -9.99 -2.29 -4.51
CA VAL A 55 -10.28 -3.67 -4.94
C VAL A 55 -11.47 -4.24 -4.17
N VAL A 56 -11.50 -4.09 -2.85
CA VAL A 56 -12.64 -4.56 -2.04
C VAL A 56 -13.93 -3.81 -2.41
N PHE A 57 -13.86 -2.49 -2.56
CA PHE A 57 -15.01 -1.68 -2.98
C PHE A 57 -15.55 -2.10 -4.36
N ALA A 58 -14.67 -2.35 -5.32
CA ALA A 58 -15.04 -2.84 -6.64
C ALA A 58 -15.69 -4.23 -6.56
N ALA A 59 -15.13 -5.14 -5.75
CA ALA A 59 -15.72 -6.47 -5.53
C ALA A 59 -17.12 -6.39 -4.91
N MET A 60 -17.33 -5.53 -3.92
CA MET A 60 -18.65 -5.28 -3.34
C MET A 60 -19.63 -4.66 -4.34
N THR A 61 -19.15 -3.78 -5.22
CA THR A 61 -19.98 -3.18 -6.27
C THR A 61 -20.41 -4.25 -7.27
N ILE A 62 -19.52 -5.13 -7.69
CA ILE A 62 -19.85 -6.26 -8.58
C ILE A 62 -20.88 -7.18 -7.92
N GLN A 63 -20.72 -7.50 -6.65
CA GLN A 63 -21.67 -8.32 -5.88
C GLN A 63 -23.09 -7.73 -5.94
N VAL A 64 -23.24 -6.43 -5.76
CA VAL A 64 -24.56 -5.77 -5.75
C VAL A 64 -25.11 -5.59 -7.17
N VAL A 65 -24.27 -5.25 -8.16
CA VAL A 65 -24.72 -4.94 -9.53
C VAL A 65 -24.96 -6.19 -10.37
N ALA A 66 -24.14 -7.23 -10.16
CA ALA A 66 -24.26 -8.49 -10.90
C ALA A 66 -25.08 -9.55 -10.16
N ASP A 67 -25.55 -9.24 -8.95
CA ASP A 67 -26.26 -10.19 -8.06
C ASP A 67 -25.48 -11.49 -7.86
N ASP A 68 -24.14 -11.35 -7.75
CA ASP A 68 -23.19 -12.47 -7.64
C ASP A 68 -22.62 -12.49 -6.22
N LEU A 69 -23.19 -13.33 -5.35
CA LEU A 69 -22.82 -13.43 -3.95
C LEU A 69 -21.42 -14.03 -3.80
N PRO A 70 -20.60 -13.52 -2.87
CA PRO A 70 -19.25 -14.02 -2.67
C PRO A 70 -19.26 -15.42 -2.02
N CYS A 71 -18.31 -16.25 -2.42
CA CYS A 71 -18.03 -17.50 -1.73
C CYS A 71 -17.21 -17.27 -0.44
N SER A 72 -17.09 -18.29 0.41
CA SER A 72 -16.27 -18.21 1.64
C SER A 72 -14.84 -17.74 1.38
N HIS A 73 -14.20 -18.23 0.30
CA HIS A 73 -12.85 -17.82 -0.11
C HIS A 73 -12.80 -16.35 -0.55
N CYS A 74 -13.86 -15.85 -1.19
CA CYS A 74 -13.96 -14.45 -1.60
C CYS A 74 -13.96 -13.51 -0.37
N ASN A 75 -14.71 -13.89 0.68
CA ASN A 75 -14.75 -13.15 1.94
C ASN A 75 -13.39 -13.19 2.66
N MET A 76 -12.71 -14.35 2.66
CA MET A 76 -11.35 -14.47 3.20
C MET A 76 -10.34 -13.61 2.42
N GLN A 77 -10.45 -13.52 1.09
CA GLN A 77 -9.59 -12.64 0.30
C GLN A 77 -9.81 -11.16 0.66
N ARG A 78 -11.08 -10.73 0.87
CA ARG A 78 -11.37 -9.36 1.35
C ARG A 78 -10.70 -9.06 2.68
N LEU A 79 -10.74 -10.01 3.63
CA LEU A 79 -10.00 -9.90 4.89
C LEU A 79 -8.49 -9.72 4.64
N GLY A 80 -7.91 -10.48 3.71
CA GLY A 80 -6.51 -10.33 3.31
C GLY A 80 -6.18 -8.93 2.78
N TYR A 81 -7.05 -8.34 1.97
CA TYR A 81 -6.91 -6.96 1.50
C TYR A 81 -7.00 -5.94 2.64
N PHE A 82 -7.88 -6.12 3.62
CA PHE A 82 -7.93 -5.25 4.81
C PHE A 82 -6.66 -5.34 5.64
N MET A 83 -6.13 -6.54 5.86
CA MET A 83 -4.85 -6.73 6.55
C MET A 83 -3.70 -6.07 5.77
N LEU A 84 -3.70 -6.16 4.44
CA LEU A 84 -2.71 -5.52 3.57
C LEU A 84 -2.77 -3.99 3.70
N ALA A 85 -3.95 -3.40 3.78
CA ALA A 85 -4.16 -1.96 3.92
C ALA A 85 -3.82 -1.43 5.33
N LEU A 86 -3.87 -2.28 6.36
CA LEU A 86 -3.71 -1.87 7.76
C LEU A 86 -2.32 -1.29 8.06
N GLY A 87 -1.24 -1.89 7.55
CA GLY A 87 0.11 -1.39 7.79
C GLY A 87 0.35 0.01 7.23
N PRO A 88 0.01 0.31 5.96
CA PRO A 88 0.03 1.67 5.43
C PRO A 88 -0.83 2.66 6.23
N ALA A 89 -2.01 2.27 6.69
CA ALA A 89 -2.85 3.10 7.56
C ALA A 89 -2.12 3.45 8.86
N LEU A 90 -1.51 2.46 9.51
CA LEU A 90 -0.70 2.65 10.71
C LEU A 90 0.52 3.54 10.45
N ASN A 91 1.22 3.35 9.32
CA ASN A 91 2.35 4.19 8.92
C ASN A 91 1.96 5.65 8.72
N LEU A 92 0.86 5.90 8.03
CA LEU A 92 0.36 7.26 7.78
C LEU A 92 -0.11 7.95 9.09
N ARG A 93 -0.61 7.17 10.05
CA ARG A 93 -1.12 7.72 11.32
C ARG A 93 -0.06 7.87 12.40
N PHE A 94 0.83 6.88 12.55
CA PHE A 94 1.76 6.78 13.68
C PHE A 94 3.23 6.93 13.27
N GLY A 95 3.51 7.13 11.96
CA GLY A 95 4.85 7.17 11.40
C GLY A 95 5.36 5.80 10.93
N PHE A 96 6.38 5.85 10.09
CA PHE A 96 6.90 4.65 9.42
C PHE A 96 7.65 3.74 10.40
N ARG A 97 7.19 2.50 10.50
CA ARG A 97 7.80 1.46 11.35
C ARG A 97 7.85 0.14 10.61
N PRO A 98 8.93 -0.65 10.76
CA PRO A 98 9.03 -1.98 10.15
C PRO A 98 7.89 -2.92 10.56
N SER A 99 7.44 -2.83 11.83
CA SER A 99 6.33 -3.65 12.34
C SER A 99 5.01 -3.43 11.60
N HIS A 100 4.72 -2.19 11.16
CA HIS A 100 3.52 -1.90 10.40
C HIS A 100 3.57 -2.54 9.01
N TYR A 101 4.72 -2.51 8.34
CA TYR A 101 4.93 -3.23 7.08
C TYR A 101 4.86 -4.75 7.27
N GLY A 102 5.31 -5.26 8.43
CA GLY A 102 5.18 -6.68 8.80
C GLY A 102 3.73 -7.15 8.86
N VAL A 103 2.82 -6.32 9.38
CA VAL A 103 1.37 -6.61 9.39
C VAL A 103 0.84 -6.71 7.96
N SER A 104 1.21 -5.78 7.07
CA SER A 104 0.79 -5.84 5.67
C SER A 104 1.39 -7.05 4.95
N LEU A 105 2.63 -7.42 5.26
CA LEU A 105 3.27 -8.59 4.66
C LEU A 105 2.54 -9.87 5.07
N ALA A 106 2.14 -10.00 6.34
CA ALA A 106 1.28 -11.10 6.79
C ALA A 106 -0.07 -11.11 6.04
N GLY A 107 -0.67 -9.93 5.81
CA GLY A 107 -1.88 -9.78 4.98
C GLY A 107 -1.66 -10.23 3.52
N ALA A 108 -0.55 -9.86 2.90
CA ALA A 108 -0.21 -10.30 1.54
C ALA A 108 -0.02 -11.82 1.47
N MET A 109 0.67 -12.42 2.45
CA MET A 109 0.85 -13.86 2.54
C MET A 109 -0.47 -14.60 2.72
N PHE A 110 -1.34 -14.10 3.60
CA PHE A 110 -2.68 -14.66 3.82
C PHE A 110 -3.52 -14.58 2.55
N LEU A 111 -3.58 -13.41 1.91
CA LEU A 111 -4.29 -13.21 0.64
C LEU A 111 -3.82 -14.18 -0.45
N GLY A 112 -2.50 -14.31 -0.61
CA GLY A 112 -1.90 -15.22 -1.57
C GLY A 112 -2.20 -16.68 -1.29
N ALA A 113 -2.16 -17.10 -0.01
CA ALA A 113 -2.47 -18.46 0.39
C ALA A 113 -3.94 -18.82 0.11
N VAL A 114 -4.89 -17.94 0.45
CA VAL A 114 -6.32 -18.15 0.18
C VAL A 114 -6.60 -18.18 -1.33
N ALA A 115 -5.98 -17.28 -2.11
CA ALA A 115 -6.13 -17.27 -3.55
C ALA A 115 -5.58 -18.55 -4.20
N LEU A 116 -4.43 -19.03 -3.74
CA LEU A 116 -3.81 -20.26 -4.23
C LEU A 116 -4.64 -21.48 -3.85
N ASP A 117 -5.15 -21.58 -2.60
CA ASP A 117 -6.03 -22.67 -2.18
C ASP A 117 -7.29 -22.75 -3.07
N MET A 118 -7.91 -21.61 -3.36
CA MET A 118 -9.05 -21.56 -4.27
C MET A 118 -8.70 -22.04 -5.69
N MET A 119 -7.56 -21.64 -6.24
CA MET A 119 -7.10 -22.11 -7.55
C MET A 119 -6.88 -23.62 -7.58
N VAL A 120 -6.26 -24.17 -6.54
CA VAL A 120 -5.99 -25.62 -6.43
C VAL A 120 -7.30 -26.39 -6.31
N ARG A 121 -8.27 -25.91 -5.53
CA ARG A 121 -9.60 -26.56 -5.38
C ARG A 121 -10.34 -26.60 -6.72
N ILE A 122 -10.40 -25.49 -7.43
CA ILE A 122 -11.06 -25.40 -8.74
C ILE A 122 -10.39 -26.34 -9.75
N ALA A 123 -9.06 -26.36 -9.79
CA ALA A 123 -8.31 -27.24 -10.70
C ALA A 123 -8.56 -28.73 -10.39
N ASN A 124 -8.59 -29.11 -9.10
CA ASN A 124 -8.83 -30.49 -8.66
C ASN A 124 -10.27 -30.97 -8.95
N GLN A 125 -11.24 -30.05 -8.96
CA GLN A 125 -12.63 -30.37 -9.26
C GLN A 125 -12.95 -30.36 -10.75
N GLY A 126 -11.99 -29.97 -11.61
CA GLY A 126 -12.19 -29.83 -13.04
C GLY A 126 -13.21 -28.75 -13.44
N LEU A 127 -13.38 -27.74 -12.59
CA LEU A 127 -14.32 -26.64 -12.82
C LEU A 127 -13.67 -25.54 -13.67
N ASP A 128 -14.49 -24.86 -14.48
CA ASP A 128 -14.05 -23.71 -15.27
C ASP A 128 -13.75 -22.45 -14.44
N GLY A 129 -14.00 -22.50 -13.13
CA GLY A 129 -13.85 -21.41 -12.17
C GLY A 129 -15.17 -20.69 -11.90
N TRP A 130 -15.18 -19.91 -10.82
CA TRP A 130 -16.33 -19.12 -10.38
C TRP A 130 -16.08 -17.63 -10.51
N GLY A 131 -17.17 -16.87 -10.70
CA GLY A 131 -17.17 -15.43 -10.76
C GLY A 131 -16.67 -14.84 -12.08
N PRO A 132 -16.71 -13.50 -12.21
CA PRO A 132 -16.36 -12.82 -13.43
C PRO A 132 -14.88 -12.93 -13.78
N ARG A 133 -14.59 -12.91 -15.10
CA ARG A 133 -13.23 -12.85 -15.62
C ARG A 133 -12.88 -11.41 -16.02
N ALA A 134 -11.72 -10.96 -15.60
CA ALA A 134 -11.13 -9.70 -16.03
C ALA A 134 -9.81 -9.99 -16.76
N LEU A 135 -9.64 -9.48 -17.97
CA LEU A 135 -8.45 -9.70 -18.80
C LEU A 135 -8.07 -11.19 -18.97
N GLY A 136 -9.05 -12.07 -19.05
CA GLY A 136 -8.85 -13.51 -19.24
C GLY A 136 -8.56 -14.32 -17.96
N LEU A 137 -8.40 -13.66 -16.81
CA LEU A 137 -8.19 -14.30 -15.51
C LEU A 137 -9.39 -14.10 -14.60
N HIS A 138 -9.69 -15.08 -13.77
CA HIS A 138 -10.69 -14.96 -12.73
C HIS A 138 -10.20 -14.01 -11.61
N MET A 139 -11.12 -13.40 -10.87
CA MET A 139 -10.81 -12.42 -9.82
C MET A 139 -9.88 -12.97 -8.73
N TYR A 140 -10.02 -14.26 -8.37
CA TYR A 140 -9.13 -14.90 -7.39
C TYR A 140 -7.69 -15.04 -7.90
N SER A 141 -7.48 -15.23 -9.22
CA SER A 141 -6.14 -15.25 -9.81
C SER A 141 -5.48 -13.88 -9.75
N TRP A 142 -6.26 -12.80 -9.94
CA TRP A 142 -5.79 -11.43 -9.72
C TRP A 142 -5.40 -11.18 -8.28
N SER A 143 -6.12 -11.76 -7.31
CA SER A 143 -5.75 -11.66 -5.89
C SER A 143 -4.37 -12.26 -5.60
N LEU A 144 -4.01 -13.38 -6.24
CA LEU A 144 -2.67 -13.95 -6.14
C LEU A 144 -1.61 -13.02 -6.74
N VAL A 145 -1.85 -12.49 -7.94
CA VAL A 145 -0.93 -11.54 -8.60
C VAL A 145 -0.72 -10.30 -7.74
N ILE A 146 -1.80 -9.72 -7.20
CA ILE A 146 -1.72 -8.55 -6.32
C ILE A 146 -0.95 -8.88 -5.03
N ALA A 147 -1.19 -10.04 -4.43
CA ALA A 147 -0.48 -10.49 -3.24
C ALA A 147 1.03 -10.60 -3.47
N LEU A 148 1.46 -11.15 -4.60
CA LEU A 148 2.88 -11.26 -4.98
C LEU A 148 3.51 -9.87 -5.22
N ILE A 149 2.86 -9.02 -6.00
CA ILE A 149 3.34 -7.64 -6.27
C ILE A 149 3.44 -6.85 -4.96
N ALA A 150 2.40 -6.92 -4.12
CA ALA A 150 2.38 -6.25 -2.82
C ALA A 150 3.48 -6.79 -1.90
N GLY A 151 3.70 -8.11 -1.86
CA GLY A 151 4.77 -8.74 -1.09
C GLY A 151 6.15 -8.20 -1.50
N VAL A 152 6.46 -8.17 -2.79
CA VAL A 152 7.72 -7.61 -3.31
C VAL A 152 7.85 -6.13 -2.96
N ALA A 153 6.79 -5.33 -3.15
CA ALA A 153 6.79 -3.91 -2.81
C ALA A 153 7.02 -3.67 -1.30
N LEU A 154 6.38 -4.47 -0.44
CA LEU A 154 6.55 -4.39 1.02
C LEU A 154 7.97 -4.77 1.46
N ILE A 155 8.57 -5.79 0.85
CA ILE A 155 9.98 -6.14 1.07
C ILE A 155 10.88 -4.98 0.66
N ALA A 156 10.68 -4.38 -0.51
CA ALA A 156 11.44 -3.21 -0.94
C ALA A 156 11.29 -2.03 0.05
N MET A 157 10.08 -1.80 0.57
CA MET A 157 9.85 -0.79 1.61
C MET A 157 10.56 -1.12 2.91
N LEU A 158 10.61 -2.39 3.33
CA LEU A 158 11.33 -2.82 4.54
C LEU A 158 12.85 -2.62 4.40
N LEU A 159 13.40 -2.84 3.21
CA LEU A 159 14.82 -2.63 2.92
C LEU A 159 15.21 -1.15 2.82
N TRP A 160 14.25 -0.26 2.67
CA TRP A 160 14.51 1.18 2.59
C TRP A 160 14.58 1.82 3.98
N GLU A 161 15.69 1.65 4.67
CA GLU A 161 15.92 2.09 6.07
C GLU A 161 15.79 3.60 6.28
N ARG A 162 16.11 4.41 5.25
CA ARG A 162 16.09 5.88 5.34
C ARG A 162 14.72 6.41 5.79
N GLN A 163 13.62 5.83 5.33
CA GLN A 163 12.27 6.25 5.72
C GLN A 163 12.04 6.12 7.22
N PHE A 164 12.58 5.07 7.86
CA PHE A 164 12.44 4.85 9.30
C PHE A 164 13.29 5.83 10.12
N ALA A 165 14.48 6.16 9.63
CA ALA A 165 15.34 7.16 10.26
C ALA A 165 14.68 8.54 10.22
N LEU A 166 14.13 8.95 9.06
CA LEU A 166 13.41 10.21 8.89
C LEU A 166 12.16 10.28 9.78
N SER A 167 11.38 9.21 9.86
CA SER A 167 10.16 9.17 10.67
C SER A 167 10.42 9.30 12.19
N ARG A 168 11.64 9.03 12.65
CA ARG A 168 12.05 9.22 14.06
C ARG A 168 12.53 10.63 14.37
N SER A 169 12.90 11.41 13.34
CA SER A 169 13.36 12.79 13.52
C SER A 169 12.18 13.70 13.87
N ASP A 170 12.41 14.70 14.71
CA ASP A 170 11.37 15.65 15.13
C ASP A 170 10.80 16.47 13.97
N ALA A 171 11.58 16.66 12.88
CA ALA A 171 11.17 17.37 11.68
C ALA A 171 10.02 16.70 10.92
N TYR A 172 9.93 15.35 10.96
CA TYR A 172 8.97 14.55 10.20
C TYR A 172 8.01 13.76 11.09
N ARG A 173 8.03 14.02 12.39
CA ARG A 173 7.15 13.34 13.35
C ARG A 173 5.68 13.64 13.01
N PRO A 174 4.82 12.63 12.93
CA PRO A 174 3.40 12.86 12.64
C PRO A 174 2.80 13.75 13.74
N THR A 175 2.16 14.82 13.31
CA THR A 175 1.43 15.70 14.23
C THR A 175 0.22 14.98 14.82
N SER A 176 -0.19 15.36 16.02
CA SER A 176 -1.41 14.83 16.65
C SER A 176 -2.67 15.09 15.83
N LYS A 177 -2.66 16.16 15.02
CA LYS A 177 -3.78 16.52 14.13
C LYS A 177 -3.72 15.67 12.84
N ILE A 178 -4.80 14.92 12.59
CA ILE A 178 -4.98 14.14 11.37
C ILE A 178 -5.34 15.10 10.24
N GLY A 179 -4.55 15.13 9.17
CA GLY A 179 -4.86 15.91 7.98
C GLY A 179 -6.17 15.45 7.30
N PRO A 180 -6.87 16.34 6.56
CA PRO A 180 -8.18 16.02 5.99
C PRO A 180 -8.14 14.81 5.04
N ALA A 181 -7.10 14.67 4.22
CA ALA A 181 -6.94 13.54 3.31
C ALA A 181 -6.82 12.20 4.06
N LEU A 182 -6.01 12.15 5.13
CA LEU A 182 -5.86 10.94 5.93
C LEU A 182 -7.13 10.64 6.73
N LYS A 183 -7.83 11.68 7.23
CA LYS A 183 -9.11 11.51 7.91
C LYS A 183 -10.14 10.89 6.96
N LEU A 184 -10.25 11.41 5.74
CA LEU A 184 -11.15 10.87 4.72
C LEU A 184 -10.80 9.41 4.40
N ALA A 185 -9.52 9.09 4.17
CA ALA A 185 -9.06 7.73 3.90
C ALA A 185 -9.40 6.77 5.05
N LEU A 186 -9.17 7.15 6.31
CA LEU A 186 -9.51 6.30 7.46
C LEU A 186 -11.01 6.10 7.64
N VAL A 187 -11.82 7.14 7.40
CA VAL A 187 -13.29 7.04 7.43
C VAL A 187 -13.75 6.09 6.32
N SER A 188 -13.20 6.18 5.11
CA SER A 188 -13.51 5.25 4.01
C SER A 188 -13.15 3.80 4.36
N VAL A 189 -12.00 3.57 5.02
CA VAL A 189 -11.64 2.22 5.53
C VAL A 189 -12.72 1.67 6.45
N ILE A 190 -13.09 2.47 7.47
CA ILE A 190 -14.09 2.05 8.47
C ILE A 190 -15.44 1.77 7.78
N ALA A 191 -15.84 2.64 6.85
CA ALA A 191 -17.11 2.46 6.13
C ALA A 191 -17.11 1.18 5.28
N ILE A 192 -16.03 0.92 4.51
CA ILE A 192 -15.92 -0.28 3.66
C ILE A 192 -15.89 -1.55 4.51
N VAL A 193 -15.11 -1.55 5.61
CA VAL A 193 -15.05 -2.69 6.53
C VAL A 193 -16.43 -2.95 7.19
N ALA A 194 -17.14 -1.90 7.59
CA ALA A 194 -18.47 -2.05 8.19
C ALA A 194 -19.50 -2.59 7.18
N LEU A 195 -19.48 -2.09 5.95
CA LEU A 195 -20.35 -2.58 4.87
C LEU A 195 -20.04 -4.03 4.52
N ASP A 196 -18.76 -4.39 4.42
CA ASP A 196 -18.34 -5.76 4.15
C ASP A 196 -18.77 -6.72 5.28
N LEU A 197 -18.60 -6.30 6.54
CA LEU A 197 -19.06 -7.08 7.70
C LEU A 197 -20.58 -7.29 7.70
N ILE A 198 -21.36 -6.25 7.38
CA ILE A 198 -22.80 -6.35 7.25
C ILE A 198 -23.17 -7.33 6.12
N SER A 199 -22.49 -7.23 4.97
CA SER A 199 -22.70 -8.15 3.84
C SER A 199 -22.45 -9.61 4.24
N VAL A 200 -21.34 -9.90 4.92
CA VAL A 200 -21.00 -11.24 5.39
C VAL A 200 -22.00 -11.74 6.42
N LEU A 201 -22.48 -10.88 7.32
CA LEU A 201 -23.53 -11.26 8.29
C LEU A 201 -24.88 -11.57 7.64
N LEU A 202 -25.24 -10.86 6.57
CA LEU A 202 -26.48 -11.13 5.82
C LEU A 202 -26.38 -12.41 4.99
N GLU A 203 -25.18 -12.76 4.56
CA GLU A 203 -24.92 -13.97 3.77
C GLU A 203 -24.75 -15.22 4.64
N CYS A 204 -23.94 -15.16 5.68
CA CYS A 204 -23.53 -16.32 6.48
C CYS A 204 -24.16 -16.36 7.89
N GLY A 205 -24.76 -15.26 8.33
CA GLY A 205 -25.18 -15.08 9.72
C GLY A 205 -24.01 -15.15 10.69
N LEU A 206 -24.18 -15.88 11.80
CA LEU A 206 -23.11 -16.18 12.76
C LEU A 206 -22.51 -17.59 12.53
N GLY A 207 -22.87 -18.24 11.42
CA GLY A 207 -22.41 -19.57 11.06
C GLY A 207 -21.18 -19.58 10.16
N ILE A 208 -20.87 -20.76 9.61
CA ILE A 208 -19.81 -20.94 8.62
C ILE A 208 -20.40 -20.61 7.25
N CYS A 209 -19.71 -19.74 6.51
CA CYS A 209 -20.10 -19.43 5.14
C CYS A 209 -20.02 -20.67 4.25
N PRO A 210 -20.95 -20.86 3.30
CA PRO A 210 -20.92 -21.97 2.36
C PRO A 210 -19.68 -21.87 1.44
N ASP A 211 -19.19 -23.04 1.01
CA ASP A 211 -18.01 -23.11 0.11
C ASP A 211 -18.35 -22.61 -1.30
N SER A 212 -19.59 -22.82 -1.77
CA SER A 212 -20.12 -22.27 -3.01
C SER A 212 -20.91 -20.99 -2.76
N PRO A 213 -20.94 -20.05 -3.71
CA PRO A 213 -21.82 -18.88 -3.59
C PRO A 213 -23.27 -19.31 -3.36
N PRO A 214 -23.98 -18.74 -2.39
CA PRO A 214 -25.41 -18.98 -2.24
C PRO A 214 -26.20 -18.26 -3.36
N ASP A 215 -27.38 -18.79 -3.70
CA ASP A 215 -28.24 -18.21 -4.73
C ASP A 215 -28.90 -16.89 -4.27
N ASP A 216 -29.14 -16.75 -2.95
CA ASP A 216 -29.76 -15.58 -2.33
C ASP A 216 -29.16 -15.29 -0.95
N TYR A 217 -29.44 -14.11 -0.40
CA TYR A 217 -29.12 -13.77 0.99
C TYR A 217 -30.08 -14.47 1.94
N PRO A 218 -29.65 -15.52 2.66
CA PRO A 218 -30.58 -16.33 3.48
C PRO A 218 -31.12 -15.57 4.70
N TYR A 219 -30.52 -14.44 5.07
CA TYR A 219 -30.90 -13.61 6.22
C TYR A 219 -31.47 -12.25 5.82
N LEU A 220 -31.71 -12.01 4.55
CA LEU A 220 -32.52 -10.88 4.09
C LEU A 220 -34.00 -11.31 4.11
N PRO A 221 -34.92 -10.54 4.78
CA PRO A 221 -36.37 -10.86 4.80
C PRO A 221 -37.02 -10.65 3.43
#